data_68f3cee23192c0d9dcfc35ad39439db2
#
_entry.id   68f3cee23192c0d9dcfc35ad39439db2
#
_cell.length_a   1.000
_cell.length_b   1.000
_cell.length_c   1.000
_cell.angle_alpha   90.00
_cell.angle_beta   90.00
_cell.angle_gamma   90.00
#
_symmetry.space_group_name_H-M   'P 1'
#
loop_
_entity.id
_entity.type
_entity.pdbx_description
1 polymer ?
#
loop_
_entity_poly.entity_id
_entity_poly.type
_entity_poly.pdbx_seq_one_letter_code
_entity_poly.pdbx_strand_id
1 'polypeptide(L)'
;MIRVGDLLPDAARGLGLEEELRLSRAMTTFGQLVAERVPAAAGACRVVRLDGPVLVVEADAPIVAQELRLRAPELLAAFVASPAGASGAREIRVVVGRGIRPA
;
A
#
# COMPACT_ATOMS: atom_id res chain seq x y z
N MET A 1 12.62 -5.47 -33.07
CA MET A 1 12.34 -5.75 -32.87
C MET A 1 12.15 -5.83 -31.87
N ILE A 2 12.00 -5.80 -31.48
CA ILE A 2 11.74 -5.84 -30.58
C ILE A 2 11.29 -6.58 -30.17
N ARG A 3 10.89 -7.09 -30.61
CA ARG A 3 10.26 -7.78 -30.36
C ARG A 3 10.67 -8.80 -29.54
N VAL A 4 11.64 -9.27 -29.56
CA VAL A 4 12.08 -10.20 -28.70
C VAL A 4 11.88 -9.68 -27.35
N GLY A 5 12.36 -8.58 -27.15
CA GLY A 5 12.19 -7.98 -25.89
C GLY A 5 10.77 -7.92 -25.53
N ASP A 6 9.93 -7.81 -26.46
CA ASP A 6 8.57 -7.76 -26.18
C ASP A 6 8.01 -9.09 -25.78
N LEU A 7 8.42 -10.09 -26.40
CA LEU A 7 7.91 -11.36 -26.14
C LEU A 7 8.33 -11.95 -24.86
N LEU A 8 9.57 -12.06 -24.65
CA LEU A 8 10.07 -12.63 -23.52
C LEU A 8 9.70 -11.89 -22.35
N PRO A 9 10.03 -10.73 -22.30
CA PRO A 9 9.74 -9.94 -21.17
C PRO A 9 8.29 -9.80 -20.97
N ASP A 10 7.53 -10.07 -21.96
CA ASP A 10 6.14 -9.99 -21.81
C ASP A 10 5.64 -10.79 -20.66
N ALA A 11 6.00 -12.00 -20.60
CA ALA A 11 5.54 -12.81 -19.53
C ALA A 11 6.16 -12.36 -18.23
N ALA A 12 7.44 -12.17 -18.20
CA ALA A 12 8.10 -11.78 -16.99
C ALA A 12 7.65 -10.41 -16.61
N ARG A 13 7.54 -9.55 -17.58
CA ARG A 13 7.17 -8.23 -17.31
C ARG A 13 5.74 -8.16 -16.88
N GLY A 14 4.90 -8.98 -17.44
CA GLY A 14 3.53 -9.00 -17.03
C GLY A 14 3.37 -9.32 -15.57
N LEU A 15 4.11 -10.30 -15.10
CA LEU A 15 4.05 -10.66 -13.71
C LEU A 15 4.59 -9.57 -12.81
N GLY A 16 5.76 -9.10 -13.09
CA GLY A 16 6.37 -8.08 -12.27
C GLY A 16 5.64 -6.78 -12.34
N LEU A 17 5.23 -6.41 -13.52
CA LEU A 17 4.57 -5.15 -13.72
C LEU A 17 3.20 -5.14 -13.07
N GLU A 18 2.51 -6.25 -13.12
CA GLU A 18 1.22 -6.32 -12.51
C GLU A 18 1.31 -6.14 -11.03
N GLU A 19 2.31 -6.73 -10.41
CA GLU A 19 2.48 -6.58 -8.99
C GLU A 19 2.88 -5.17 -8.65
N GLU A 20 3.71 -4.57 -9.45
CA GLU A 20 4.11 -3.21 -9.23
C GLU A 20 2.94 -2.27 -9.37
N LEU A 21 2.11 -2.50 -10.36
CA LEU A 21 0.96 -1.66 -10.55
C LEU A 21 -0.05 -1.82 -9.42
N ARG A 22 -0.19 -3.04 -8.95
CA ARG A 22 -1.10 -3.29 -7.85
C ARG A 22 -0.63 -2.56 -6.61
N LEU A 23 0.67 -2.63 -6.33
CA LEU A 23 1.22 -1.95 -5.18
C LEU A 23 1.11 -0.44 -5.36
N SER A 24 1.40 0.05 -6.54
CA SER A 24 1.33 1.48 -6.81
C SER A 24 -0.08 2.02 -6.60
N ARG A 25 -1.09 1.28 -7.05
CA ARG A 25 -2.46 1.70 -6.84
C ARG A 25 -2.82 1.67 -5.38
N ALA A 26 -2.35 0.64 -4.68
CA ALA A 26 -2.62 0.55 -3.27
C ALA A 26 -2.00 1.72 -2.52
N MET A 27 -0.79 2.10 -2.88
CA MET A 27 -0.11 3.20 -2.26
C MET A 27 -0.87 4.51 -2.48
N THR A 28 -1.27 4.75 -3.69
CA THR A 28 -1.99 5.97 -4.01
C THR A 28 -3.34 6.02 -3.32
N THR A 29 -4.08 4.94 -3.40
CA THR A 29 -5.41 4.90 -2.82
C THR A 29 -5.35 5.03 -1.31
N PHE A 30 -4.45 4.29 -0.69
CA PHE A 30 -4.36 4.34 0.75
C PHE A 30 -3.93 5.74 1.21
N GLY A 31 -3.01 6.35 0.49
CA GLY A 31 -2.59 7.71 0.83
C GLY A 31 -3.75 8.69 0.77
N GLN A 32 -4.60 8.55 -0.24
CA GLN A 32 -5.74 9.42 -0.35
C GLN A 32 -6.73 9.19 0.78
N LEU A 33 -6.96 7.93 1.12
CA LEU A 33 -7.90 7.62 2.19
C LEU A 33 -7.40 8.13 3.53
N VAL A 34 -6.11 8.03 3.78
CA VAL A 34 -5.55 8.54 5.01
C VAL A 34 -5.70 10.06 5.05
N ALA A 35 -5.42 10.71 3.95
CA ALA A 35 -5.53 12.16 3.91
C ALA A 35 -6.96 12.62 4.19
N GLU A 36 -7.93 11.83 3.75
CA GLU A 36 -9.31 12.19 3.96
C GLU A 36 -9.83 11.82 5.33
N ARG A 37 -9.44 10.67 5.83
CA ARG A 37 -10.04 10.16 7.04
C ARG A 37 -9.19 10.27 8.28
N VAL A 38 -7.87 10.32 8.10
CA VAL A 38 -6.95 10.41 9.22
C VAL A 38 -5.89 11.44 8.88
N PRO A 39 -6.31 12.69 8.67
CA PRO A 39 -5.37 13.70 8.19
C PRO A 39 -4.13 13.88 9.05
N ALA A 40 -4.24 13.59 10.33
CA ALA A 40 -3.08 13.72 11.19
C ALA A 40 -1.97 12.72 10.82
N ALA A 41 -2.31 11.64 10.14
CA ALA A 41 -1.34 10.65 9.73
C ALA A 41 -0.90 10.84 8.29
N ALA A 42 -1.47 11.79 7.58
CA ALA A 42 -1.15 11.98 6.17
C ALA A 42 0.31 12.38 6.03
N GLY A 43 1.00 11.70 5.15
CA GLY A 43 2.42 11.98 4.96
C GLY A 43 3.32 11.32 5.96
N ALA A 44 2.76 10.71 7.00
CA ALA A 44 3.54 10.06 8.04
C ALA A 44 3.41 8.55 7.99
N CYS A 45 2.84 8.02 6.95
CA CYS A 45 2.71 6.60 6.78
C CYS A 45 2.65 6.27 5.30
N ARG A 46 2.88 5.02 4.97
CA ARG A 46 2.83 4.59 3.58
C ARG A 46 2.68 3.08 3.49
N VAL A 47 2.06 2.65 2.41
CA VAL A 47 1.97 1.22 2.14
C VAL A 47 3.33 0.80 1.63
N VAL A 48 3.91 -0.23 2.21
CA VAL A 48 5.23 -0.69 1.78
C VAL A 48 5.15 -1.99 1.01
N ARG A 49 4.10 -2.76 1.19
CA ARG A 49 3.94 -3.95 0.36
C ARG A 49 2.58 -4.59 0.58
N LEU A 50 2.23 -5.44 -0.37
CA LEU A 50 1.04 -6.25 -0.27
C LEU A 50 1.56 -7.66 -0.03
N ASP A 51 1.15 -8.26 1.06
CA ASP A 51 1.63 -9.57 1.42
C ASP A 51 0.40 -10.48 1.45
N GLY A 52 0.04 -11.02 0.30
CA GLY A 52 -1.18 -11.77 0.19
C GLY A 52 -2.38 -10.89 0.48
N PRO A 53 -3.20 -11.24 1.42
CA PRO A 53 -4.35 -10.42 1.76
C PRO A 53 -4.02 -9.29 2.74
N VAL A 54 -2.75 -9.13 3.08
CA VAL A 54 -2.36 -8.15 4.08
C VAL A 54 -1.72 -6.93 3.43
N LEU A 55 -2.27 -5.77 3.75
CA LEU A 55 -1.73 -4.52 3.29
C LEU A 55 -0.81 -4.04 4.39
N VAL A 56 0.48 -4.01 4.14
CA VAL A 56 1.45 -3.65 5.16
C VAL A 56 1.76 -2.16 5.06
N VAL A 57 1.48 -1.46 6.14
CA VAL A 57 1.63 -0.01 6.20
C VAL A 57 2.71 0.33 7.22
N GLU A 58 3.63 1.19 6.83
CA GLU A 58 4.68 1.61 7.71
C GLU A 58 4.36 3.01 8.22
N ALA A 59 4.41 3.20 9.52
CA ALA A 59 4.17 4.51 10.12
C ALA A 59 5.51 5.05 10.61
N ASP A 60 5.66 6.35 10.55
CA ASP A 60 6.92 6.99 10.92
C ASP A 60 7.15 7.05 12.42
N ALA A 61 6.12 6.90 13.20
CA ALA A 61 6.24 7.00 14.64
C ALA A 61 5.16 6.17 15.32
N PRO A 62 5.38 5.75 16.55
CA PRO A 62 4.39 4.95 17.26
C PRO A 62 3.03 5.60 17.40
N ILE A 63 2.99 6.91 17.58
CA ILE A 63 1.72 7.60 17.74
C ILE A 63 0.92 7.53 16.44
N VAL A 64 1.61 7.58 15.29
CA VAL A 64 0.96 7.48 14.01
C VAL A 64 0.45 6.05 13.82
N ALA A 65 1.25 5.06 14.22
CA ALA A 65 0.85 3.68 14.11
C ALA A 65 -0.39 3.41 14.94
N GLN A 66 -0.44 3.98 16.12
CA GLN A 66 -1.59 3.79 16.99
C GLN A 66 -2.85 4.36 16.37
N GLU A 67 -2.73 5.55 15.82
CA GLU A 67 -3.87 6.19 15.19
C GLU A 67 -4.37 5.36 14.00
N LEU A 68 -3.45 4.84 13.21
CA LEU A 68 -3.82 4.03 12.07
C LEU A 68 -4.50 2.73 12.51
N ARG A 69 -4.00 2.13 13.59
CA ARG A 69 -4.60 0.89 14.08
C ARG A 69 -6.02 1.14 14.57
N LEU A 70 -6.25 2.27 15.19
CA LEU A 70 -7.58 2.59 15.67
C LEU A 70 -8.55 2.81 14.52
N ARG A 71 -8.02 3.31 13.40
CA ARG A 71 -8.86 3.57 12.25
C ARG A 71 -8.79 2.49 11.20
N ALA A 72 -8.07 1.42 11.48
CA ALA A 72 -7.86 0.38 10.48
C ALA A 72 -9.14 -0.22 9.92
N PRO A 73 -10.16 -0.51 10.73
CA PRO A 73 -11.37 -1.08 10.16
C PRO A 73 -12.02 -0.15 9.16
N GLU A 74 -12.03 1.13 9.46
CA GLU A 74 -12.63 2.12 8.59
C GLU A 74 -11.82 2.26 7.32
N LEU A 75 -10.49 2.31 7.47
CA LEU A 75 -9.62 2.45 6.32
C LEU A 75 -9.70 1.22 5.42
N LEU A 76 -9.75 0.05 6.02
CA LEU A 76 -9.84 -1.17 5.24
C LEU A 76 -11.16 -1.22 4.48
N ALA A 77 -12.25 -0.88 5.12
CA ALA A 77 -13.55 -0.90 4.45
C ALA A 77 -13.54 0.05 3.25
N ALA A 78 -12.99 1.23 3.42
CA ALA A 78 -12.93 2.19 2.33
C ALA A 78 -11.99 1.72 1.22
N PHE A 79 -10.90 1.07 1.61
CA PHE A 79 -9.93 0.58 0.64
C PHE A 79 -10.57 -0.55 -0.20
N VAL A 80 -11.26 -1.45 0.44
CA VAL A 80 -11.88 -2.56 -0.25
C VAL A 80 -12.96 -2.06 -1.19
N ALA A 81 -13.65 -1.00 -0.81
CA ALA A 81 -14.70 -0.44 -1.65
C ALA A 81 -14.15 0.35 -2.82
N SER A 82 -12.86 0.66 -2.82
CA SER A 82 -12.27 1.43 -3.90
C SER A 82 -11.83 0.50 -5.02
N PRO A 83 -11.42 1.06 -6.16
CA PRO A 83 -10.91 0.22 -7.23
C PRO A 83 -9.70 -0.62 -6.79
N ALA A 84 -8.93 -0.13 -5.82
CA ALA A 84 -7.80 -0.89 -5.34
C ALA A 84 -8.23 -2.11 -4.54
N GLY A 85 -9.50 -2.21 -4.20
CA GLY A 85 -10.02 -3.37 -3.50
C GLY A 85 -9.87 -4.64 -4.29
N ALA A 86 -9.67 -4.53 -5.59
CA ALA A 86 -9.46 -5.70 -6.41
C ALA A 86 -8.16 -6.42 -6.04
N SER A 87 -7.32 -5.80 -5.25
CA SER A 87 -6.07 -6.43 -4.84
C SER A 87 -6.32 -7.61 -3.90
N GLY A 88 -7.51 -7.69 -3.31
CA GLY A 88 -7.81 -8.79 -2.41
C GLY A 88 -7.39 -8.54 -0.97
N ALA A 89 -7.04 -7.31 -0.64
CA ALA A 89 -6.61 -7.02 0.72
C ALA A 89 -7.77 -7.23 1.69
N ARG A 90 -7.48 -7.89 2.80
CA ARG A 90 -8.47 -8.13 3.83
C ARG A 90 -7.99 -7.72 5.21
N GLU A 91 -6.78 -7.28 5.31
CA GLU A 91 -6.22 -6.92 6.59
C GLU A 91 -5.22 -5.79 6.40
N ILE A 92 -5.14 -4.89 7.34
CA ILE A 92 -4.13 -3.85 7.33
C ILE A 92 -3.23 -4.14 8.52
N ARG A 93 -1.93 -4.26 8.26
CA ARG A 93 -0.96 -4.46 9.32
C ARG A 93 -0.10 -3.21 9.39
N VAL A 94 -0.04 -2.59 10.53
CA VAL A 94 0.71 -1.36 10.71
C VAL A 94 1.98 -1.66 11.48
N VAL A 95 3.11 -1.25 10.94
CA VAL A 95 4.39 -1.42 11.61
C VAL A 95 5.03 -0.05 11.72
N VAL A 96 5.94 0.11 12.65
CA VAL A 96 6.63 1.36 12.80
C VAL A 96 7.96 1.23 12.08
N GLY A 97 8.18 2.13 11.15
CA GLY A 97 9.40 2.11 10.40
C GLY A 97 10.51 2.66 11.24
N ARG A 98 11.72 2.21 11.02
CA ARG A 98 12.72 2.70 11.71
C ARG A 98 13.81 3.06 10.92
N GLY A 99 14.03 2.70 9.93
CA GLY A 99 15.15 3.05 9.24
C GLY A 99 15.25 4.38 8.79
N ILE A 100 14.34 5.04 8.89
CA ILE A 100 14.38 6.23 8.38
C ILE A 100 15.16 7.19 8.94
N ARG A 101 15.37 7.18 9.82
CA ARG A 101 15.86 8.13 10.32
C ARG A 101 17.01 8.17 10.36
N PRO A 102 17.44 8.74 10.11
CA PRO A 102 18.58 8.96 9.97
C PRO A 102 19.05 9.40 11.09
N ALA A 103 19.26 9.47 11.36
CA ALA A 103 19.74 9.81 12.37
C ALA A 103 20.02 10.60 12.74
#